data_875fac8f9c736048d74bc01b32bedb8e
#
_entry.id   875fac8f9c736048d74bc01b32bedb8e
#
_cell.length_a   1.000
_cell.length_b   1.000
_cell.length_c   1.000
_cell.angle_alpha   90.00
_cell.angle_beta   90.00
_cell.angle_gamma   90.00
#
_symmetry.space_group_name_H-M   'P 1'
#
loop_
_entity.id
_entity.type
_entity.pdbx_description
1 polymer ?
#
loop_
_entity_poly.entity_id
_entity_poly.type
_entity_poly.pdbx_seq_one_letter_code
_entity_poly.pdbx_strand_id
1 'polypeptide(L)'
;MRGGGISTAVQASDKADSTTNRRYVGKLNSIQKINEVIIVGTPVIPKYREVIPAQVLKEVDLQRLNSLSVADAIRYFAGVQLKDYGGVGGLKTVNIRSMGTNHMAVFYDGIQLGNAQNGQVDLGRFSLDDVEEISLYNGQKSDIFQSAKDFGASGTIYITTRRPRFEEGKRANFKATMKTGSFGLINPSMRYEYKISDAVSSSFSGEWINATGRYKFRYRRRNTLGEIAYNTTAYRQNGDINATRMEAGLHGKMADGQWTVRAYTYNSERGIPGAIVNNVFRHGERLWDTNSFIQGTLTNRWSKKFRTLFNTKYAADYTHYENQDAKLIQTKNTYKQKEFYFSCANLYNIFEHWEVSLAYDFQWNTLDATFYMPTESDGTFPFPTRYTHMAALATAFEWGRLKMQASVLGYFVHEKVERFEARPDKAVATPAFFGSFKVLKNHDLSVRAFYKRMFRMPTFNDLYYTDMGTPSSSPNMPNNSTSA
;
A
#
# COMPACT_ATOMS: atom_id res chain seq x y z
N MET A 1 -39.75 39.90 -28.13
CA MET A 1 -39.98 39.43 -29.51
C MET A 1 -39.07 38.24 -29.76
N ARG A 2 -39.73 37.13 -30.02
CA ARG A 2 -39.39 35.98 -30.88
C ARG A 2 -37.93 35.44 -30.69
N GLY A 3 -37.72 34.24 -30.30
CA GLY A 3 -38.53 33.02 -30.51
C GLY A 3 -37.95 32.21 -31.65
N GLY A 4 -37.71 30.98 -31.43
CA GLY A 4 -37.39 30.00 -32.44
C GLY A 4 -36.00 29.39 -32.16
N GLY A 5 -35.86 28.19 -31.75
CA GLY A 5 -36.44 26.98 -32.26
C GLY A 5 -35.34 26.04 -32.52
N ILE A 6 -34.97 25.20 -31.54
CA ILE A 6 -34.08 24.06 -31.76
C ILE A 6 -34.86 22.81 -31.23
N SER A 7 -35.73 22.30 -32.13
CA SER A 7 -36.47 21.07 -31.87
C SER A 7 -36.66 20.29 -33.17
N THR A 8 -35.57 19.88 -33.82
CA THR A 8 -35.68 18.92 -34.93
C THR A 8 -34.43 18.08 -35.23
N ALA A 9 -33.39 18.18 -34.37
CA ALA A 9 -32.18 17.43 -34.62
C ALA A 9 -32.03 16.13 -33.78
N VAL A 10 -32.91 15.88 -32.81
CA VAL A 10 -32.75 14.74 -31.86
C VAL A 10 -33.53 13.49 -32.28
N GLN A 11 -34.48 13.61 -33.20
CA GLN A 11 -35.25 12.40 -33.63
C GLN A 11 -34.64 11.60 -34.80
N ALA A 12 -33.62 12.12 -35.46
CA ALA A 12 -32.97 11.36 -36.57
C ALA A 12 -31.80 10.47 -36.12
N SER A 13 -31.27 10.64 -34.90
CA SER A 13 -30.14 9.84 -34.39
C SER A 13 -30.60 8.50 -33.73
N ASP A 14 -31.77 8.47 -33.16
CA ASP A 14 -32.23 7.27 -32.43
C ASP A 14 -32.67 6.11 -33.34
N LYS A 15 -33.01 6.36 -34.62
CA LYS A 15 -33.32 5.30 -35.56
C LYS A 15 -32.09 4.67 -36.24
N ALA A 16 -30.98 5.34 -36.29
CA ALA A 16 -29.73 4.79 -36.84
C ALA A 16 -29.02 3.87 -35.84
N ASP A 17 -29.17 4.14 -34.56
CA ASP A 17 -28.44 3.41 -33.50
C ASP A 17 -29.06 2.03 -33.21
N SER A 18 -30.36 1.85 -33.36
CA SER A 18 -31.05 0.56 -33.14
C SER A 18 -30.72 -0.51 -34.20
N THR A 19 -30.39 -0.09 -35.43
CA THR A 19 -30.03 -1.01 -36.53
C THR A 19 -28.54 -1.38 -36.47
N THR A 20 -27.67 -0.50 -35.97
CA THR A 20 -26.27 -0.76 -35.80
C THR A 20 -26.00 -1.70 -34.62
N ASN A 21 -26.75 -1.55 -33.53
CA ASN A 21 -26.65 -2.45 -32.37
C ASN A 21 -27.14 -3.88 -32.67
N ARG A 22 -28.17 -4.05 -33.52
CA ARG A 22 -28.59 -5.42 -33.94
C ARG A 22 -27.57 -6.12 -34.84
N ARG A 23 -26.79 -5.41 -35.65
CA ARG A 23 -25.72 -6.00 -36.44
C ARG A 23 -24.49 -6.38 -35.61
N TYR A 24 -24.20 -5.62 -34.55
CA TYR A 24 -23.10 -5.93 -33.62
C TYR A 24 -23.40 -7.12 -32.72
N VAL A 25 -24.62 -7.25 -32.22
CA VAL A 25 -25.02 -8.40 -31.39
C VAL A 25 -25.03 -9.70 -32.23
N GLY A 26 -25.49 -9.64 -33.50
CA GLY A 26 -25.42 -10.80 -34.41
C GLY A 26 -24.01 -11.23 -34.78
N LYS A 27 -23.04 -10.29 -34.89
CA LYS A 27 -21.62 -10.60 -35.14
C LYS A 27 -20.89 -11.10 -33.90
N LEU A 28 -21.24 -10.62 -32.71
CA LEU A 28 -20.69 -11.12 -31.43
C LEU A 28 -21.07 -12.59 -31.18
N ASN A 29 -22.28 -13.00 -31.57
CA ASN A 29 -22.67 -14.40 -31.47
C ASN A 29 -22.02 -15.34 -32.50
N SER A 30 -21.47 -14.80 -33.59
CA SER A 30 -20.74 -15.61 -34.61
C SER A 30 -19.22 -15.73 -34.32
N ILE A 31 -18.68 -14.98 -33.38
CA ILE A 31 -17.26 -15.02 -32.98
C ILE A 31 -17.03 -15.99 -31.80
N GLN A 32 -17.96 -16.87 -31.48
CA GLN A 32 -17.89 -17.80 -30.35
C GLN A 32 -16.97 -19.01 -30.55
N LYS A 33 -15.85 -18.84 -31.23
CA LYS A 33 -14.71 -19.79 -31.17
C LYS A 33 -13.39 -19.08 -30.93
N ILE A 34 -13.38 -18.12 -30.03
CA ILE A 34 -12.15 -17.74 -29.37
C ILE A 34 -12.01 -18.73 -28.22
N ASN A 35 -10.97 -19.57 -28.26
CA ASN A 35 -10.53 -20.34 -27.11
C ASN A 35 -10.61 -19.46 -25.89
N GLU A 36 -11.39 -19.89 -24.93
CA GLU A 36 -11.76 -19.19 -23.72
C GLU A 36 -10.54 -18.51 -23.12
N VAL A 37 -10.39 -17.21 -23.31
CA VAL A 37 -9.47 -16.43 -22.52
C VAL A 37 -10.12 -16.40 -21.15
N ILE A 38 -9.74 -17.34 -20.29
CA ILE A 38 -10.08 -17.29 -18.86
C ILE A 38 -9.39 -16.05 -18.33
N ILE A 39 -10.09 -14.93 -18.41
CA ILE A 39 -9.76 -13.76 -17.61
C ILE A 39 -10.08 -14.19 -16.19
N VAL A 40 -9.06 -14.67 -15.48
CA VAL A 40 -9.10 -14.78 -14.01
C VAL A 40 -8.94 -13.35 -13.47
N GLY A 41 -9.81 -12.46 -13.91
CA GLY A 41 -10.07 -11.21 -13.25
C GLY A 41 -11.00 -11.54 -12.11
N THR A 42 -10.67 -11.14 -10.89
CA THR A 42 -11.67 -11.06 -9.82
C THR A 42 -12.88 -10.33 -10.41
N PRO A 43 -14.06 -10.94 -10.47
CA PRO A 43 -15.24 -10.25 -11.01
C PRO A 43 -15.37 -8.94 -10.23
N VAL A 44 -15.52 -7.84 -10.95
CA VAL A 44 -15.78 -6.53 -10.33
C VAL A 44 -17.15 -6.66 -9.65
N ILE A 45 -17.13 -7.02 -8.37
CA ILE A 45 -18.35 -7.08 -7.57
C ILE A 45 -18.84 -5.63 -7.44
N PRO A 46 -20.04 -5.31 -7.88
CA PRO A 46 -20.58 -3.96 -7.73
C PRO A 46 -20.49 -3.53 -6.27
N LYS A 47 -20.13 -2.28 -6.01
CA LYS A 47 -19.89 -1.69 -4.68
C LYS A 47 -20.95 -2.03 -3.62
N TYR A 48 -22.20 -2.18 -4.04
CA TYR A 48 -23.34 -2.52 -3.17
C TYR A 48 -23.42 -4.01 -2.82
N ARG A 49 -22.67 -4.86 -3.51
CA ARG A 49 -22.65 -6.31 -3.24
C ARG A 49 -21.54 -6.73 -2.29
N GLU A 50 -20.60 -5.85 -2.00
CA GLU A 50 -19.56 -6.17 -1.04
C GLU A 50 -20.08 -6.06 0.40
N VAL A 51 -19.69 -7.02 1.24
CA VAL A 51 -20.02 -7.00 2.68
C VAL A 51 -19.28 -5.84 3.35
N ILE A 52 -18.03 -5.61 2.95
CA ILE A 52 -17.18 -4.52 3.42
C ILE A 52 -17.01 -3.52 2.27
N PRO A 53 -17.45 -2.27 2.43
CA PRO A 53 -17.32 -1.26 1.38
C PRO A 53 -15.87 -0.95 1.04
N ALA A 54 -15.58 -0.86 -0.25
CA ALA A 54 -14.28 -0.45 -0.76
C ALA A 54 -14.36 0.87 -1.54
N GLN A 55 -13.28 1.64 -1.51
CA GLN A 55 -13.02 2.73 -2.44
C GLN A 55 -11.94 2.29 -3.41
N VAL A 56 -12.13 2.51 -4.71
CA VAL A 56 -11.24 1.99 -5.75
C VAL A 56 -10.87 3.10 -6.72
N LEU A 57 -9.58 3.24 -7.03
CA LEU A 57 -9.04 4.04 -8.11
C LEU A 57 -8.43 3.09 -9.13
N LYS A 58 -8.94 3.10 -10.35
CA LYS A 58 -8.45 2.27 -11.46
C LYS A 58 -7.50 3.07 -12.35
N GLU A 59 -6.83 2.38 -13.25
CA GLU A 59 -5.85 2.95 -14.19
C GLU A 59 -6.30 4.27 -14.83
N VAL A 60 -7.54 4.35 -15.30
CA VAL A 60 -8.08 5.56 -15.93
C VAL A 60 -8.17 6.73 -14.94
N ASP A 61 -8.56 6.46 -13.71
CA ASP A 61 -8.63 7.47 -12.65
C ASP A 61 -7.23 7.91 -12.25
N LEU A 62 -6.30 6.96 -12.09
CA LEU A 62 -4.90 7.21 -11.73
C LEU A 62 -4.19 8.08 -12.77
N GLN A 63 -4.43 7.84 -14.06
CA GLN A 63 -3.88 8.65 -15.15
C GLN A 63 -4.44 10.10 -15.12
N ARG A 64 -5.73 10.28 -14.85
CA ARG A 64 -6.37 11.59 -14.74
C ARG A 64 -5.86 12.41 -13.57
N LEU A 65 -5.51 11.76 -12.46
CA LEU A 65 -5.00 12.44 -11.26
C LEU A 65 -3.61 13.03 -11.47
N ASN A 66 -2.85 12.57 -12.47
CA ASN A 66 -1.48 13.02 -12.76
C ASN A 66 -0.58 13.11 -11.52
N SER A 67 -0.73 12.16 -10.61
CA SER A 67 0.00 12.13 -9.34
C SER A 67 1.39 11.51 -9.54
N LEU A 68 2.36 11.90 -8.70
CA LEU A 68 3.74 11.39 -8.77
C LEU A 68 3.88 10.01 -8.11
N SER A 69 3.13 9.76 -7.06
CA SER A 69 3.25 8.54 -6.26
C SER A 69 1.89 8.00 -5.83
N VAL A 70 1.89 6.76 -5.37
CA VAL A 70 0.73 6.12 -4.75
C VAL A 70 0.18 6.96 -3.59
N ALA A 71 1.05 7.55 -2.77
CA ALA A 71 0.65 8.42 -1.68
C ALA A 71 -0.20 9.61 -2.15
N ASP A 72 0.19 10.22 -3.27
CA ASP A 72 -0.50 11.38 -3.81
C ASP A 72 -1.88 11.01 -4.39
N ALA A 73 -2.03 9.80 -4.94
CA ALA A 73 -3.30 9.30 -5.43
C ALA A 73 -4.26 8.94 -4.29
N ILE A 74 -3.77 8.34 -3.23
CA ILE A 74 -4.59 7.88 -2.09
C ILE A 74 -5.28 9.05 -1.36
N ARG A 75 -4.75 10.28 -1.43
CA ARG A 75 -5.39 11.46 -0.81
C ARG A 75 -6.82 11.72 -1.30
N TYR A 76 -7.19 11.18 -2.46
CA TYR A 76 -8.54 11.33 -3.02
C TYR A 76 -9.55 10.34 -2.45
N PHE A 77 -9.14 9.39 -1.63
CA PHE A 77 -10.06 8.54 -0.90
C PHE A 77 -10.69 9.27 0.28
N ALA A 78 -11.99 9.07 0.47
CA ALA A 78 -12.70 9.65 1.60
C ALA A 78 -12.20 9.07 2.93
N GLY A 79 -11.96 9.95 3.91
CA GLY A 79 -11.48 9.58 5.24
C GLY A 79 -10.00 9.28 5.33
N VAL A 80 -9.23 9.56 4.28
CA VAL A 80 -7.78 9.43 4.26
C VAL A 80 -7.10 10.76 4.54
N GLN A 81 -6.13 10.75 5.43
CA GLN A 81 -5.24 11.86 5.71
C GLN A 81 -3.82 11.47 5.32
N LEU A 82 -3.26 12.17 4.35
CA LEU A 82 -1.85 12.05 3.98
C LEU A 82 -1.01 12.94 4.91
N LYS A 83 -0.03 12.34 5.57
CA LYS A 83 1.04 13.07 6.27
C LYS A 83 2.24 13.15 5.33
N ASP A 84 2.60 14.37 4.95
CA ASP A 84 3.72 14.68 4.07
C ASP A 84 4.76 15.47 4.89
N TYR A 85 5.97 14.92 4.97
CA TYR A 85 7.05 15.47 5.79
C TYR A 85 8.05 16.31 5.00
N GLY A 86 7.76 16.70 3.77
CA GLY A 86 8.68 17.56 3.06
C GLY A 86 8.50 17.75 1.56
N GLY A 87 7.30 17.73 1.03
CA GLY A 87 7.03 18.02 -0.38
C GLY A 87 7.41 16.87 -1.33
N VAL A 88 8.12 17.13 -2.43
CA VAL A 88 8.41 16.10 -3.44
C VAL A 88 9.22 14.95 -2.85
N GLY A 89 10.24 15.25 -2.05
CA GLY A 89 11.12 14.27 -1.40
C GLY A 89 10.65 13.79 -0.04
N GLY A 90 9.57 14.34 0.52
CA GLY A 90 9.11 14.03 1.85
C GLY A 90 8.67 12.58 2.03
N LEU A 91 8.88 12.06 3.24
CA LEU A 91 8.24 10.83 3.68
C LEU A 91 6.73 11.00 3.64
N LYS A 92 6.00 10.06 3.05
CA LYS A 92 4.55 10.14 2.90
C LYS A 92 3.86 8.95 3.54
N THR A 93 3.23 9.18 4.68
CA THR A 93 2.48 8.15 5.41
C THR A 93 0.98 8.46 5.41
N VAL A 94 0.18 7.44 5.55
CA VAL A 94 -1.27 7.54 5.46
C VAL A 94 -1.93 7.16 6.78
N ASN A 95 -2.91 7.95 7.17
CA ASN A 95 -3.78 7.70 8.29
C ASN A 95 -5.23 7.64 7.81
N ILE A 96 -5.97 6.63 8.21
CA ILE A 96 -7.39 6.50 7.88
C ILE A 96 -8.21 6.71 9.14
N ARG A 97 -9.20 7.63 9.07
CA ARG A 97 -10.15 7.91 10.16
C ARG A 97 -9.47 8.14 11.51
N SER A 98 -8.30 8.77 11.52
CA SER A 98 -7.53 9.09 12.74
C SER A 98 -7.09 7.88 13.57
N MET A 99 -7.07 6.66 13.01
CA MET A 99 -6.61 5.46 13.73
C MET A 99 -5.08 5.38 13.90
N GLY A 100 -4.35 6.31 13.29
CA GLY A 100 -2.87 6.32 13.30
C GLY A 100 -2.26 5.55 12.13
N THR A 101 -1.05 5.97 11.75
CA THR A 101 -0.32 5.39 10.60
C THR A 101 0.11 3.94 10.84
N ASN A 102 0.32 3.56 12.10
CA ASN A 102 0.80 2.23 12.48
C ASN A 102 -0.29 1.14 12.47
N HIS A 103 -1.56 1.53 12.34
CA HIS A 103 -2.71 0.60 12.29
C HIS A 103 -3.17 0.29 10.86
N MET A 104 -2.47 0.86 9.88
CA MET A 104 -2.73 0.65 8.46
C MET A 104 -1.91 -0.48 7.90
N ALA A 105 -2.54 -1.36 7.13
CA ALA A 105 -1.83 -2.36 6.34
C ALA A 105 -1.83 -1.94 4.86
N VAL A 106 -0.67 -2.03 4.25
CA VAL A 106 -0.49 -1.79 2.81
C VAL A 106 -0.06 -3.10 2.17
N PHE A 107 -0.81 -3.55 1.18
CA PHE A 107 -0.52 -4.75 0.41
C PHE A 107 -0.10 -4.38 -1.01
N TYR A 108 0.99 -4.96 -1.45
CA TYR A 108 1.51 -4.82 -2.81
C TYR A 108 1.42 -6.17 -3.52
N ASP A 109 0.54 -6.28 -4.51
CA ASP A 109 0.17 -7.53 -5.18
C ASP A 109 -0.21 -8.67 -4.22
N GLY A 110 -0.98 -8.33 -3.16
CA GLY A 110 -1.49 -9.29 -2.19
C GLY A 110 -0.53 -9.66 -1.05
N ILE A 111 0.67 -9.07 -0.99
CA ILE A 111 1.64 -9.31 0.09
C ILE A 111 1.86 -8.02 0.86
N GLN A 112 1.73 -8.08 2.19
CA GLN A 112 1.86 -6.89 3.02
C GLN A 112 3.29 -6.34 3.00
N LEU A 113 3.39 -5.03 2.79
CA LEU A 113 4.62 -4.28 3.01
C LEU A 113 4.79 -4.08 4.52
N GLY A 114 5.90 -4.55 5.06
CA GLY A 114 6.21 -4.48 6.47
C GLY A 114 7.27 -3.43 6.77
N ASN A 115 7.24 -2.90 7.99
CA ASN A 115 8.36 -2.21 8.62
C ASN A 115 8.34 -2.58 10.11
N ALA A 116 9.18 -3.54 10.47
CA ALA A 116 9.23 -4.03 11.85
C ALA A 116 9.87 -3.01 12.81
N GLN A 117 10.68 -2.08 12.29
CA GLN A 117 11.34 -1.03 13.08
C GLN A 117 10.32 -0.05 13.68
N ASN A 118 9.52 0.62 12.83
CA ASN A 118 8.65 1.72 13.22
C ASN A 118 7.19 1.57 12.79
N GLY A 119 6.84 0.49 12.06
CA GLY A 119 5.47 0.19 11.64
C GLY A 119 4.93 1.08 10.51
N GLN A 120 5.72 1.98 9.96
CA GLN A 120 5.28 2.92 8.94
C GLN A 120 5.77 2.52 7.55
N VAL A 121 4.90 2.68 6.55
CA VAL A 121 5.22 2.46 5.15
C VAL A 121 5.21 3.80 4.42
N ASP A 122 6.36 4.15 3.81
CA ASP A 122 6.44 5.31 2.92
C ASP A 122 5.79 4.98 1.57
N LEU A 123 4.61 5.52 1.34
CA LEU A 123 3.89 5.34 0.08
C LEU A 123 4.38 6.26 -1.05
N GLY A 124 5.24 7.22 -0.74
CA GLY A 124 5.91 8.07 -1.72
C GLY A 124 6.91 7.30 -2.61
N ARG A 125 7.39 6.16 -2.14
CA ARG A 125 8.35 5.33 -2.87
C ARG A 125 7.75 4.45 -3.97
N PHE A 126 6.42 4.41 -4.11
CA PHE A 126 5.74 3.60 -5.14
C PHE A 126 5.24 4.48 -6.28
N SER A 127 5.65 4.13 -7.52
CA SER A 127 5.21 4.81 -8.73
C SER A 127 3.77 4.47 -9.10
N LEU A 128 3.06 5.43 -9.68
CA LEU A 128 1.76 5.15 -10.30
C LEU A 128 1.88 4.56 -11.71
N ASP A 129 3.05 4.66 -12.35
CA ASP A 129 3.23 4.23 -13.75
C ASP A 129 3.09 2.70 -13.90
N ASP A 130 3.34 1.96 -12.82
CA ASP A 130 3.21 0.50 -12.74
C ASP A 130 1.94 0.01 -12.07
N VAL A 131 1.10 0.91 -11.55
CA VAL A 131 -0.11 0.56 -10.81
C VAL A 131 -1.32 0.47 -11.75
N GLU A 132 -2.08 -0.62 -11.63
CA GLU A 132 -3.36 -0.84 -12.32
C GLU A 132 -4.54 -0.40 -11.45
N GLU A 133 -4.49 -0.70 -10.14
CA GLU A 133 -5.57 -0.40 -9.21
C GLU A 133 -5.03 -0.11 -7.81
N ILE A 134 -5.65 0.86 -7.14
CA ILE A 134 -5.50 1.09 -5.70
C ILE A 134 -6.88 0.95 -5.08
N SER A 135 -7.02 0.05 -4.10
CA SER A 135 -8.26 -0.12 -3.36
C SER A 135 -8.05 0.05 -1.86
N LEU A 136 -9.03 0.70 -1.22
CA LEU A 136 -9.06 0.98 0.20
C LEU A 136 -10.27 0.31 0.84
N TYR A 137 -10.02 -0.52 1.85
CA TYR A 137 -11.05 -1.16 2.67
C TYR A 137 -11.01 -0.64 4.11
N ASN A 138 -12.17 -0.43 4.68
CA ASN A 138 -12.31 -0.13 6.11
C ASN A 138 -12.30 -1.44 6.91
N GLY A 139 -11.12 -2.05 7.06
CA GLY A 139 -10.92 -3.38 7.62
C GLY A 139 -10.21 -4.30 6.62
N GLN A 140 -10.71 -5.51 6.48
CA GLN A 140 -10.22 -6.52 5.53
C GLN A 140 -11.01 -6.50 4.22
N LYS A 141 -10.54 -7.22 3.20
CA LYS A 141 -11.33 -7.49 1.99
C LYS A 141 -12.60 -8.30 2.30
N SER A 142 -13.62 -8.13 1.46
CA SER A 142 -14.81 -8.97 1.50
C SER A 142 -14.56 -10.42 1.06
N ASP A 143 -13.50 -10.66 0.29
CA ASP A 143 -13.09 -12.02 -0.12
C ASP A 143 -12.35 -12.70 1.03
N ILE A 144 -12.79 -13.91 1.41
CA ILE A 144 -12.10 -14.71 2.43
C ILE A 144 -10.93 -15.53 1.89
N PHE A 145 -10.73 -15.56 0.57
CA PHE A 145 -9.59 -16.20 -0.07
C PHE A 145 -8.39 -15.26 -0.05
N GLN A 146 -7.76 -15.17 1.09
CA GLN A 146 -6.65 -14.23 1.37
C GLN A 146 -5.71 -14.82 2.41
N SER A 147 -4.53 -14.20 2.59
CA SER A 147 -3.55 -14.59 3.59
C SER A 147 -4.08 -14.41 5.02
N ALA A 148 -3.53 -15.13 6.00
CA ALA A 148 -3.93 -14.96 7.40
C ALA A 148 -3.74 -13.52 7.88
N LYS A 149 -2.65 -12.88 7.45
CA LYS A 149 -2.28 -11.52 7.82
C LYS A 149 -3.30 -10.47 7.34
N ASP A 150 -4.00 -10.70 6.22
CA ASP A 150 -5.05 -9.81 5.70
C ASP A 150 -6.21 -9.63 6.69
N PHE A 151 -6.49 -10.64 7.51
CA PHE A 151 -7.56 -10.57 8.51
C PHE A 151 -7.22 -9.67 9.71
N GLY A 152 -5.94 -9.29 9.89
CA GLY A 152 -5.45 -8.59 11.07
C GLY A 152 -5.58 -7.06 11.06
N ALA A 153 -5.79 -6.42 9.92
CA ALA A 153 -5.70 -4.97 9.77
C ALA A 153 -7.01 -4.23 10.10
N SER A 154 -6.89 -2.98 10.58
CA SER A 154 -8.00 -2.07 10.84
C SER A 154 -8.44 -1.28 9.62
N GLY A 155 -7.53 -1.02 8.71
CA GLY A 155 -7.74 -0.45 7.40
C GLY A 155 -6.69 -0.98 6.44
N THR A 156 -7.08 -1.30 5.23
CA THR A 156 -6.18 -1.92 4.26
C THR A 156 -6.16 -1.16 2.94
N ILE A 157 -4.97 -0.93 2.44
CA ILE A 157 -4.72 -0.40 1.10
C ILE A 157 -4.11 -1.53 0.29
N TYR A 158 -4.73 -1.86 -0.84
CA TYR A 158 -4.18 -2.80 -1.81
C TYR A 158 -3.71 -2.04 -3.04
N ILE A 159 -2.46 -2.24 -3.40
CA ILE A 159 -1.82 -1.74 -4.60
C ILE A 159 -1.67 -2.94 -5.53
N THR A 160 -2.40 -2.93 -6.63
CA THR A 160 -2.31 -3.97 -7.65
C THR A 160 -1.52 -3.42 -8.84
N THR A 161 -0.45 -4.09 -9.19
CA THR A 161 0.38 -3.67 -10.31
C THR A 161 -0.15 -4.17 -11.65
N ARG A 162 0.23 -3.45 -12.69
CA ARG A 162 -0.16 -3.76 -14.06
C ARG A 162 0.49 -5.07 -14.52
N ARG A 163 -0.33 -5.97 -15.07
CA ARG A 163 0.14 -7.15 -15.80
C ARG A 163 0.29 -6.83 -17.27
N PRO A 164 1.34 -7.37 -17.94
CA PRO A 164 1.50 -7.22 -19.38
C PRO A 164 0.29 -7.73 -20.16
N ARG A 165 -0.19 -6.93 -21.10
CA ARG A 165 -1.26 -7.27 -22.04
C ARG A 165 -0.78 -6.93 -23.44
N PHE A 166 -0.88 -7.88 -24.36
CA PHE A 166 -0.41 -7.73 -25.73
C PHE A 166 -1.57 -7.79 -26.70
N GLU A 167 -1.57 -6.88 -27.66
CA GLU A 167 -2.45 -6.95 -28.82
C GLU A 167 -2.06 -8.13 -29.71
N GLU A 168 -2.99 -8.61 -30.52
CA GLU A 168 -2.74 -9.71 -31.43
C GLU A 168 -1.55 -9.40 -32.36
N GLY A 169 -0.63 -10.35 -32.46
CA GLY A 169 0.60 -10.21 -33.25
C GLY A 169 1.75 -9.44 -32.60
N LYS A 170 1.51 -8.72 -31.50
CA LYS A 170 2.55 -7.98 -30.78
C LYS A 170 3.19 -8.83 -29.69
N ARG A 171 4.52 -8.76 -29.59
CA ARG A 171 5.31 -9.43 -28.54
C ARG A 171 5.97 -8.49 -27.55
N ALA A 172 5.98 -7.20 -27.83
CA ALA A 172 6.63 -6.21 -27.00
C ALA A 172 5.79 -4.95 -26.88
N ASN A 173 5.77 -4.37 -25.69
CA ASN A 173 5.23 -3.03 -25.42
C ASN A 173 6.33 -2.18 -24.79
N PHE A 174 6.41 -0.92 -25.19
CA PHE A 174 7.31 0.06 -24.59
C PHE A 174 6.56 1.34 -24.31
N LYS A 175 6.73 1.87 -23.09
CA LYS A 175 6.19 3.16 -22.67
C LYS A 175 7.31 3.96 -22.01
N ALA A 176 7.51 5.19 -22.45
CA ALA A 176 8.36 6.15 -21.78
C ALA A 176 7.51 7.37 -21.36
N THR A 177 7.79 7.91 -20.17
CA THR A 177 7.09 9.06 -19.62
C THR A 177 8.10 10.03 -19.06
N MET A 178 7.91 11.32 -19.30
CA MET A 178 8.69 12.40 -18.71
C MET A 178 7.74 13.33 -17.95
N LYS A 179 7.94 13.47 -16.64
CA LYS A 179 7.21 14.42 -15.82
C LYS A 179 8.16 15.52 -15.37
N THR A 180 7.74 16.76 -15.47
CA THR A 180 8.46 17.92 -14.98
C THR A 180 7.49 18.82 -14.21
N GLY A 181 8.02 19.65 -13.33
CA GLY A 181 7.14 20.50 -12.54
C GLY A 181 7.88 21.47 -11.62
N SER A 182 7.12 22.03 -10.69
CA SER A 182 7.64 22.94 -9.68
C SER A 182 8.76 22.31 -8.87
N PHE A 183 9.58 23.15 -8.25
CA PHE A 183 10.70 22.76 -7.38
C PHE A 183 11.85 22.06 -8.10
N GLY A 184 11.99 22.29 -9.41
CA GLY A 184 13.01 21.67 -10.25
C GLY A 184 12.81 20.17 -10.42
N LEU A 185 11.56 19.72 -10.44
CA LEU A 185 11.23 18.31 -10.63
C LEU A 185 11.57 17.84 -12.04
N ILE A 186 12.33 16.76 -12.11
CA ILE A 186 12.64 15.96 -13.31
C ILE A 186 12.38 14.50 -12.96
N ASN A 187 11.46 13.85 -13.69
CA ASN A 187 11.04 12.49 -13.40
C ASN A 187 10.80 11.70 -14.70
N PRO A 188 11.86 11.21 -15.37
CA PRO A 188 11.73 10.24 -16.43
C PRO A 188 11.39 8.86 -15.89
N SER A 189 10.53 8.14 -16.60
CA SER A 189 10.22 6.73 -16.34
C SER A 189 10.09 5.96 -17.65
N MET A 190 10.36 4.67 -17.60
CA MET A 190 10.17 3.75 -18.72
C MET A 190 9.58 2.44 -18.22
N ARG A 191 8.81 1.80 -19.09
CA ARG A 191 8.28 0.45 -18.90
C ARG A 191 8.44 -0.34 -20.19
N TYR A 192 9.01 -1.52 -20.09
CA TYR A 192 9.15 -2.49 -21.17
C TYR A 192 8.47 -3.79 -20.79
N GLU A 193 7.68 -4.35 -21.68
CA GLU A 193 6.99 -5.62 -21.50
C GLU A 193 7.31 -6.53 -22.69
N TYR A 194 7.55 -7.80 -22.42
CA TYR A 194 7.86 -8.78 -23.43
C TYR A 194 7.11 -10.09 -23.22
N LYS A 195 6.48 -10.57 -24.29
CA LYS A 195 5.80 -11.86 -24.34
C LYS A 195 6.81 -12.95 -24.67
N ILE A 196 7.26 -13.70 -23.67
CA ILE A 196 8.23 -14.78 -23.81
C ILE A 196 7.57 -15.97 -24.51
N SER A 197 6.36 -16.32 -24.10
CA SER A 197 5.51 -17.35 -24.70
C SER A 197 4.03 -16.99 -24.51
N ASP A 198 3.11 -17.82 -24.98
CA ASP A 198 1.68 -17.59 -24.71
C ASP A 198 1.31 -17.72 -23.23
N ALA A 199 2.09 -18.47 -22.47
CA ALA A 199 1.89 -18.68 -21.06
C ALA A 199 2.73 -17.74 -20.17
N VAL A 200 3.83 -17.15 -20.67
CA VAL A 200 4.80 -16.40 -19.84
C VAL A 200 5.10 -15.05 -20.47
N SER A 201 5.04 -14.02 -19.66
CA SER A 201 5.46 -12.65 -20.02
C SER A 201 6.36 -12.04 -18.95
N SER A 202 7.17 -11.07 -19.36
CA SER A 202 8.03 -10.30 -18.49
C SER A 202 7.68 -8.81 -18.55
N SER A 203 7.97 -8.11 -17.47
CA SER A 203 7.91 -6.65 -17.40
C SER A 203 9.16 -6.10 -16.70
N PHE A 204 9.62 -4.96 -17.16
CA PHE A 204 10.66 -4.18 -16.50
C PHE A 204 10.25 -2.72 -16.49
N SER A 205 10.40 -2.05 -15.38
CA SER A 205 10.21 -0.61 -15.26
C SER A 205 11.34 0.04 -14.48
N GLY A 206 11.67 1.25 -14.88
CA GLY A 206 12.66 2.08 -14.23
C GLY A 206 12.18 3.52 -14.16
N GLU A 207 12.46 4.19 -13.05
CA GLU A 207 12.11 5.58 -12.81
C GLU A 207 13.23 6.27 -12.04
N TRP A 208 13.51 7.50 -12.44
CA TRP A 208 14.40 8.40 -11.71
C TRP A 208 13.65 9.65 -11.32
N ILE A 209 13.79 10.08 -10.09
CA ILE A 209 13.19 11.30 -9.56
C ILE A 209 14.31 12.20 -9.05
N ASN A 210 14.37 13.41 -9.56
CA ASN A 210 15.22 14.45 -9.04
C ASN A 210 14.42 15.73 -8.85
N ALA A 211 14.55 16.35 -7.70
CA ALA A 211 13.94 17.64 -7.41
C ALA A 211 14.79 18.41 -6.40
N THR A 212 14.89 19.72 -6.59
CA THR A 212 15.64 20.59 -5.65
C THR A 212 14.84 20.91 -4.40
N GLY A 213 13.52 20.80 -4.44
CA GLY A 213 12.63 21.12 -3.34
C GLY A 213 12.65 22.60 -2.91
N ARG A 214 13.33 23.48 -3.68
CA ARG A 214 13.45 24.89 -3.32
C ARG A 214 12.23 25.67 -3.75
N TYR A 215 11.66 26.44 -2.82
CA TYR A 215 10.61 27.41 -3.11
C TYR A 215 10.70 28.64 -2.22
N LYS A 216 10.23 29.77 -2.77
CA LYS A 216 10.16 31.04 -2.07
C LYS A 216 8.89 31.08 -1.23
N PHE A 217 8.99 31.51 0.02
CA PHE A 217 7.85 31.68 0.91
C PHE A 217 7.99 32.92 1.74
N ARG A 218 6.86 33.45 2.20
CA ARG A 218 6.80 34.57 3.12
C ARG A 218 6.57 34.08 4.54
N TYR A 219 7.46 34.42 5.44
CA TYR A 219 7.38 34.07 6.86
C TYR A 219 7.01 35.29 7.66
N ARG A 220 5.92 35.19 8.42
CA ARG A 220 5.45 36.22 9.36
C ARG A 220 5.33 35.64 10.75
N ARG A 221 5.90 36.29 11.74
CA ARG A 221 5.74 35.96 13.14
C ARG A 221 5.02 37.11 13.83
N ARG A 222 4.01 36.81 14.63
CA ARG A 222 3.31 37.76 15.47
C ARG A 222 3.82 37.65 16.90
N ASN A 223 3.85 38.78 17.62
CA ASN A 223 4.09 38.83 19.06
C ASN A 223 2.80 38.41 19.83
N THR A 224 2.87 38.41 21.14
CA THR A 224 1.73 38.11 22.04
C THR A 224 0.57 39.14 21.90
N LEU A 225 0.85 40.33 21.40
CA LEU A 225 -0.13 41.41 21.16
C LEU A 225 -0.77 41.30 19.76
N GLY A 226 -0.39 40.30 18.97
CA GLY A 226 -0.91 40.11 17.61
C GLY A 226 -0.23 40.97 16.52
N GLU A 227 0.75 41.80 16.88
CA GLU A 227 1.49 42.64 15.95
C GLU A 227 2.56 41.83 15.19
N ILE A 228 2.90 42.28 13.98
CA ILE A 228 3.93 41.61 13.18
C ILE A 228 5.31 41.92 13.76
N ALA A 229 5.86 41.03 14.57
CA ALA A 229 7.19 41.14 15.12
C ALA A 229 8.32 40.82 14.12
N TYR A 230 8.01 39.98 13.13
CA TYR A 230 8.96 39.56 12.12
C TYR A 230 8.25 39.28 10.79
N ASN A 231 8.80 39.79 9.68
CA ASN A 231 8.27 39.58 8.35
C ASN A 231 9.41 39.53 7.35
N THR A 232 9.59 38.37 6.72
CA THR A 232 10.66 38.17 5.73
C THR A 232 10.18 37.28 4.60
N THR A 233 10.95 37.32 3.52
CA THR A 233 10.83 36.36 2.42
C THR A 233 12.08 35.51 2.38
N ALA A 234 11.91 34.21 2.47
CA ALA A 234 13.00 33.25 2.51
C ALA A 234 12.79 32.14 1.46
N TYR A 235 13.83 31.37 1.24
CA TYR A 235 13.77 30.16 0.43
C TYR A 235 13.78 28.93 1.34
N ARG A 236 12.84 28.04 1.14
CA ARG A 236 12.88 26.72 1.73
C ARG A 236 14.03 25.94 1.13
N GLN A 237 14.83 25.31 1.96
CA GLN A 237 15.99 24.52 1.59
C GLN A 237 15.91 23.14 2.21
N ASN A 238 16.78 22.22 1.77
CA ASN A 238 16.86 20.85 2.26
C ASN A 238 15.54 20.06 2.09
N GLY A 239 14.86 20.29 0.97
CA GLY A 239 13.69 19.52 0.54
C GLY A 239 13.96 18.77 -0.76
N ASP A 240 15.24 18.61 -1.10
CA ASP A 240 15.68 17.93 -2.29
C ASP A 240 15.50 16.40 -2.20
N ILE A 241 15.40 15.77 -3.36
CA ILE A 241 15.42 14.32 -3.52
C ILE A 241 16.18 13.93 -4.76
N ASN A 242 16.93 12.85 -4.65
CA ASN A 242 17.46 12.09 -5.76
C ASN A 242 17.13 10.61 -5.50
N ALA A 243 16.29 10.01 -6.32
CA ALA A 243 15.84 8.65 -6.10
C ALA A 243 15.76 7.87 -7.41
N THR A 244 16.04 6.57 -7.32
CA THR A 244 15.86 5.60 -8.40
C THR A 244 14.93 4.50 -7.93
N ARG A 245 14.12 4.02 -8.84
CA ARG A 245 13.17 2.93 -8.62
C ARG A 245 13.24 1.97 -9.80
N MET A 246 13.35 0.69 -9.52
CA MET A 246 13.37 -0.35 -10.55
C MET A 246 12.48 -1.51 -10.12
N GLU A 247 11.73 -2.03 -11.07
CA GLU A 247 10.91 -3.22 -10.90
C GLU A 247 11.11 -4.19 -12.06
N ALA A 248 11.15 -5.47 -11.76
CA ALA A 248 11.15 -6.54 -12.75
C ALA A 248 10.09 -7.57 -12.38
N GLY A 249 9.32 -8.05 -13.34
CA GLY A 249 8.26 -9.01 -13.14
C GLY A 249 8.27 -10.13 -14.17
N LEU A 250 8.01 -11.35 -13.68
CA LEU A 250 7.66 -12.50 -14.50
C LEU A 250 6.23 -12.90 -14.18
N HIS A 251 5.43 -13.11 -15.20
CA HIS A 251 4.01 -13.41 -15.07
C HIS A 251 3.70 -14.66 -15.87
N GLY A 252 3.17 -15.67 -15.21
CA GLY A 252 2.82 -16.94 -15.84
C GLY A 252 1.34 -17.27 -15.72
N LYS A 253 0.83 -17.97 -16.74
CA LYS A 253 -0.50 -18.57 -16.76
C LYS A 253 -0.35 -20.08 -16.72
N MET A 254 -1.24 -20.74 -16.00
CA MET A 254 -1.40 -22.19 -15.98
C MET A 254 -2.84 -22.50 -16.43
N ALA A 255 -3.16 -23.77 -16.66
CA ALA A 255 -4.51 -24.18 -17.09
C ALA A 255 -5.60 -23.61 -16.16
N ASP A 256 -5.43 -23.76 -14.86
CA ASP A 256 -6.40 -23.33 -13.82
C ASP A 256 -5.79 -22.36 -12.80
N GLY A 257 -4.75 -21.64 -13.20
CA GLY A 257 -4.06 -20.76 -12.27
C GLY A 257 -3.16 -19.73 -12.91
N GLN A 258 -2.45 -19.01 -12.05
CA GLN A 258 -1.48 -18.00 -12.44
C GLN A 258 -0.44 -17.83 -11.36
N TRP A 259 0.74 -17.39 -11.79
CA TRP A 259 1.82 -17.03 -10.87
C TRP A 259 2.46 -15.73 -11.29
N THR A 260 3.09 -15.07 -10.34
CA THR A 260 3.87 -13.85 -10.56
C THR A 260 5.08 -13.90 -9.65
N VAL A 261 6.24 -13.57 -10.18
CA VAL A 261 7.45 -13.27 -9.41
C VAL A 261 7.84 -11.83 -9.72
N ARG A 262 8.11 -11.06 -8.68
CA ARG A 262 8.45 -9.65 -8.79
C ARG A 262 9.65 -9.31 -7.93
N ALA A 263 10.58 -8.55 -8.49
CA ALA A 263 11.66 -7.91 -7.79
C ALA A 263 11.46 -6.38 -7.83
N TYR A 264 11.74 -5.72 -6.73
CA TYR A 264 11.63 -4.28 -6.55
C TYR A 264 12.85 -3.75 -5.84
N THR A 265 13.36 -2.60 -6.27
CA THR A 265 14.36 -1.85 -5.52
C THR A 265 14.10 -0.35 -5.63
N TYR A 266 14.28 0.33 -4.52
CA TYR A 266 14.20 1.78 -4.40
C TYR A 266 15.42 2.29 -3.64
N ASN A 267 16.11 3.26 -4.21
CA ASN A 267 17.23 3.94 -3.56
C ASN A 267 16.96 5.44 -3.57
N SER A 268 17.12 6.10 -2.45
CA SER A 268 16.96 7.55 -2.36
C SER A 268 17.95 8.20 -1.44
N GLU A 269 18.33 9.42 -1.80
CA GLU A 269 18.93 10.42 -0.95
C GLU A 269 18.02 11.63 -0.92
N ARG A 270 17.66 12.10 0.28
CA ARG A 270 16.74 13.22 0.43
C ARG A 270 17.04 14.07 1.65
N GLY A 271 16.77 15.36 1.51
CA GLY A 271 16.77 16.30 2.62
C GLY A 271 15.43 16.26 3.38
N ILE A 272 15.48 16.47 4.68
CA ILE A 272 14.32 16.66 5.53
C ILE A 272 14.30 18.12 5.94
N PRO A 273 13.38 18.95 5.39
CA PRO A 273 13.41 20.39 5.61
C PRO A 273 13.03 20.79 7.05
N GLY A 274 12.45 19.89 7.85
CA GLY A 274 12.07 20.15 9.23
C GLY A 274 10.98 21.22 9.39
N ALA A 275 10.68 21.63 10.61
CA ALA A 275 9.76 22.72 10.91
C ALA A 275 10.48 24.07 10.90
N ILE A 276 9.79 25.15 10.52
CA ILE A 276 10.30 26.53 10.64
C ILE A 276 10.08 26.99 12.07
N VAL A 277 11.10 26.95 12.89
CA VAL A 277 11.06 27.37 14.29
C VAL A 277 12.13 28.44 14.52
N ASN A 278 11.77 29.51 15.25
CA ASN A 278 12.70 30.58 15.63
C ASN A 278 13.53 31.17 14.47
N ASN A 279 12.89 31.38 13.30
CA ASN A 279 13.52 31.92 12.10
C ASN A 279 14.63 31.02 11.52
N VAL A 280 14.69 29.75 11.86
CA VAL A 280 15.55 28.77 11.22
C VAL A 280 14.86 28.23 9.99
N PHE A 281 15.40 28.50 8.81
CA PHE A 281 14.83 28.15 7.51
C PHE A 281 15.55 27.00 6.82
N ARG A 282 16.71 26.60 7.35
CA ARG A 282 17.53 25.51 6.86
C ARG A 282 17.85 24.56 8.00
N HIS A 283 17.58 23.29 7.77
CA HIS A 283 17.96 22.20 8.66
C HIS A 283 18.95 21.27 7.96
N GLY A 284 19.81 20.62 8.74
CA GLY A 284 20.86 19.72 8.24
C GLY A 284 20.45 18.24 8.25
N GLU A 285 19.16 17.94 8.30
CA GLU A 285 18.68 16.56 8.35
C GLU A 285 18.70 15.92 6.96
N ARG A 286 19.29 14.71 6.86
CA ARG A 286 19.39 13.94 5.63
C ARG A 286 18.96 12.50 5.87
N LEU A 287 18.37 11.88 4.84
CA LEU A 287 17.90 10.50 4.87
C LEU A 287 18.31 9.78 3.59
N TRP A 288 18.92 8.62 3.75
CA TRP A 288 19.23 7.68 2.68
C TRP A 288 18.45 6.40 2.92
N ASP A 289 17.71 5.95 1.93
CA ASP A 289 16.94 4.70 1.98
C ASP A 289 17.32 3.79 0.82
N THR A 290 17.50 2.52 1.13
CA THR A 290 17.50 1.43 0.14
C THR A 290 16.48 0.40 0.59
N ASN A 291 15.44 0.20 -0.22
CA ASN A 291 14.39 -0.79 0.05
C ASN A 291 14.32 -1.76 -1.12
N SER A 292 14.53 -3.03 -0.84
CA SER A 292 14.53 -4.05 -1.88
C SER A 292 13.75 -5.27 -1.43
N PHE A 293 12.95 -5.84 -2.33
CA PHE A 293 12.28 -7.10 -2.07
C PHE A 293 12.13 -7.93 -3.35
N ILE A 294 12.05 -9.23 -3.14
CA ILE A 294 11.57 -10.18 -4.14
C ILE A 294 10.35 -10.89 -3.55
N GLN A 295 9.30 -11.03 -4.33
CA GLN A 295 8.07 -11.68 -3.90
C GLN A 295 7.49 -12.57 -5.01
N GLY A 296 6.79 -13.61 -4.59
CA GLY A 296 6.11 -14.54 -5.47
C GLY A 296 4.68 -14.78 -5.01
N THR A 297 3.76 -14.86 -5.94
CA THR A 297 2.36 -15.22 -5.72
C THR A 297 1.96 -16.30 -6.71
N LEU A 298 1.31 -17.35 -6.21
CA LEU A 298 0.75 -18.43 -7.00
C LEU A 298 -0.71 -18.63 -6.58
N THR A 299 -1.61 -18.62 -7.53
CA THR A 299 -3.02 -18.98 -7.33
C THR A 299 -3.37 -20.12 -8.26
N ASN A 300 -3.95 -21.18 -7.74
CA ASN A 300 -4.38 -22.33 -8.55
C ASN A 300 -5.73 -22.87 -8.05
N ARG A 301 -6.56 -23.30 -9.02
CA ARG A 301 -7.81 -24.01 -8.78
C ARG A 301 -7.61 -25.50 -9.08
N TRP A 302 -7.56 -26.31 -8.05
CA TRP A 302 -7.33 -27.75 -8.19
C TRP A 302 -8.60 -28.50 -8.58
N SER A 303 -9.76 -27.94 -8.21
CA SER A 303 -11.07 -28.46 -8.58
C SER A 303 -12.11 -27.33 -8.59
N LYS A 304 -13.36 -27.63 -8.99
CA LYS A 304 -14.47 -26.66 -8.90
C LYS A 304 -14.70 -26.15 -7.48
N LYS A 305 -14.28 -26.91 -6.45
CA LYS A 305 -14.51 -26.60 -5.04
C LYS A 305 -13.27 -26.15 -4.28
N PHE A 306 -12.05 -26.39 -4.80
CA PHE A 306 -10.83 -26.18 -4.05
C PHE A 306 -9.84 -25.27 -4.77
N ARG A 307 -9.41 -24.22 -4.09
CA ARG A 307 -8.42 -23.23 -4.59
C ARG A 307 -7.33 -23.03 -3.55
N THR A 308 -6.10 -22.78 -4.00
CA THR A 308 -4.96 -22.44 -3.14
C THR A 308 -4.33 -21.13 -3.59
N LEU A 309 -3.99 -20.30 -2.64
CA LEU A 309 -3.19 -19.09 -2.78
C LEU A 309 -1.89 -19.29 -1.99
N PHE A 310 -0.78 -19.05 -2.64
CA PHE A 310 0.55 -19.15 -2.06
C PHE A 310 1.29 -17.83 -2.28
N ASN A 311 1.84 -17.27 -1.20
CA ASN A 311 2.63 -16.05 -1.25
C ASN A 311 3.97 -16.26 -0.53
N THR A 312 5.02 -15.65 -1.07
CA THR A 312 6.33 -15.58 -0.41
C THR A 312 7.00 -14.24 -0.70
N LYS A 313 7.78 -13.74 0.25
CA LYS A 313 8.56 -12.52 0.10
C LYS A 313 9.84 -12.59 0.92
N TYR A 314 10.92 -12.08 0.34
CA TYR A 314 12.12 -11.71 1.06
C TYR A 314 12.38 -10.22 0.83
N ALA A 315 12.59 -9.46 1.90
CA ALA A 315 12.88 -8.04 1.84
C ALA A 315 14.15 -7.72 2.65
N ALA A 316 14.90 -6.74 2.15
CA ALA A 316 16.05 -6.16 2.82
C ALA A 316 15.97 -4.63 2.70
N ASP A 317 15.92 -3.96 3.84
CA ASP A 317 15.80 -2.52 3.92
C ASP A 317 17.01 -1.94 4.67
N TYR A 318 17.53 -0.84 4.15
CA TYR A 318 18.59 -0.04 4.74
C TYR A 318 18.12 1.40 4.85
N THR A 319 18.25 1.99 6.03
CA THR A 319 17.97 3.40 6.27
C THR A 319 19.14 4.02 7.02
N HIS A 320 19.63 5.14 6.51
CA HIS A 320 20.65 5.95 7.15
C HIS A 320 20.11 7.36 7.35
N TYR A 321 20.13 7.83 8.59
CA TYR A 321 19.66 9.16 8.98
C TYR A 321 20.81 9.95 9.61
N GLU A 322 21.01 11.18 9.16
CA GLU A 322 21.94 12.13 9.76
C GLU A 322 21.23 13.44 10.10
N ASN A 323 21.57 13.99 11.26
CA ASN A 323 21.23 15.36 11.62
C ASN A 323 22.51 16.10 12.02
N GLN A 324 22.91 17.08 11.20
CA GLN A 324 24.10 17.89 11.39
C GLN A 324 23.76 19.33 11.83
N ASP A 325 22.55 19.58 12.31
CA ASP A 325 22.18 20.92 12.76
C ASP A 325 23.01 21.31 13.98
N ALA A 326 23.77 22.41 13.85
CA ALA A 326 24.70 22.86 14.88
C ALA A 326 24.05 23.22 16.23
N LYS A 327 22.73 23.38 16.25
CA LYS A 327 21.95 23.67 17.47
C LYS A 327 21.42 22.42 18.16
N LEU A 328 21.49 21.28 17.52
CA LEU A 328 21.06 19.99 18.02
C LEU A 328 22.26 19.06 18.16
N ILE A 329 22.15 18.06 19.01
CA ILE A 329 23.16 17.00 19.09
C ILE A 329 23.24 16.32 17.72
N GLN A 330 24.44 16.22 17.17
CA GLN A 330 24.66 15.49 15.93
C GLN A 330 24.20 14.04 16.10
N THR A 331 23.28 13.62 15.26
CA THR A 331 22.72 12.27 15.29
C THR A 331 23.07 11.58 13.97
N LYS A 332 23.55 10.35 14.06
CA LYS A 332 23.84 9.51 12.91
C LYS A 332 23.40 8.09 13.22
N ASN A 333 22.28 7.67 12.61
CA ASN A 333 21.67 6.39 12.87
C ASN A 333 21.59 5.57 11.59
N THR A 334 21.90 4.30 11.70
CA THR A 334 21.78 3.34 10.59
C THR A 334 20.90 2.18 11.04
N TYR A 335 19.96 1.78 10.19
CA TYR A 335 19.06 0.67 10.43
C TYR A 335 19.10 -0.30 9.26
N LYS A 336 19.24 -1.59 9.56
CA LYS A 336 19.19 -2.68 8.59
C LYS A 336 18.09 -3.64 9.01
N GLN A 337 17.12 -3.86 8.14
CA GLN A 337 16.02 -4.79 8.39
C GLN A 337 16.04 -5.89 7.36
N LYS A 338 15.66 -7.10 7.79
CA LYS A 338 15.40 -8.22 6.89
C LYS A 338 14.05 -8.82 7.24
N GLU A 339 13.32 -9.22 6.23
CA GLU A 339 12.03 -9.88 6.39
C GLU A 339 11.95 -11.08 5.46
N PHE A 340 11.52 -12.22 5.99
CA PHE A 340 11.03 -13.33 5.20
C PHE A 340 9.56 -13.57 5.55
N TYR A 341 8.73 -13.72 4.54
CA TYR A 341 7.30 -13.97 4.67
C TYR A 341 6.88 -15.12 3.76
N PHE A 342 6.01 -15.96 4.30
CA PHE A 342 5.41 -17.09 3.63
C PHE A 342 3.95 -17.18 4.01
N SER A 343 3.07 -17.48 3.06
CA SER A 343 1.64 -17.66 3.29
C SER A 343 1.08 -18.76 2.39
N CYS A 344 0.19 -19.58 2.95
CA CYS A 344 -0.59 -20.56 2.23
C CYS A 344 -2.06 -20.45 2.68
N ALA A 345 -2.94 -20.07 1.77
CA ALA A 345 -4.38 -20.00 2.02
C ALA A 345 -5.12 -20.98 1.11
N ASN A 346 -6.04 -21.72 1.67
CA ASN A 346 -6.85 -22.72 0.98
C ASN A 346 -8.33 -22.38 1.16
N LEU A 347 -9.06 -22.31 0.06
CA LEU A 347 -10.49 -22.08 0.04
C LEU A 347 -11.22 -23.34 -0.43
N TYR A 348 -12.23 -23.73 0.28
CA TYR A 348 -13.11 -24.85 -0.06
C TYR A 348 -14.58 -24.39 -0.11
N ASN A 349 -15.22 -24.63 -1.26
CA ASN A 349 -16.64 -24.37 -1.46
C ASN A 349 -17.44 -25.61 -0.97
N ILE A 350 -18.07 -25.50 0.19
CA ILE A 350 -18.89 -26.58 0.75
C ILE A 350 -20.14 -26.76 -0.12
N PHE A 351 -20.84 -25.64 -0.40
CA PHE A 351 -21.98 -25.53 -1.30
C PHE A 351 -21.83 -24.27 -2.16
N GLU A 352 -22.74 -24.05 -3.11
CA GLU A 352 -22.72 -22.86 -4.00
C GLU A 352 -22.74 -21.52 -3.25
N HIS A 353 -23.26 -21.51 -2.02
CA HIS A 353 -23.47 -20.32 -1.22
C HIS A 353 -22.65 -20.30 0.09
N TRP A 354 -21.80 -21.28 0.31
CA TRP A 354 -21.02 -21.41 1.53
C TRP A 354 -19.57 -21.79 1.26
N GLU A 355 -18.69 -20.91 1.64
CA GLU A 355 -17.25 -21.06 1.48
C GLU A 355 -16.54 -21.04 2.84
N VAL A 356 -15.46 -21.80 2.95
CA VAL A 356 -14.55 -21.82 4.10
C VAL A 356 -13.13 -21.65 3.62
N SER A 357 -12.37 -20.80 4.30
CA SER A 357 -10.94 -20.58 4.04
C SER A 357 -10.10 -20.88 5.29
N LEU A 358 -9.01 -21.58 5.08
CA LEU A 358 -7.96 -21.80 6.08
C LEU A 358 -6.66 -21.22 5.55
N ALA A 359 -6.06 -20.28 6.28
CA ALA A 359 -4.81 -19.66 5.91
C ALA A 359 -3.77 -19.81 7.05
N TYR A 360 -2.53 -20.02 6.67
CA TYR A 360 -1.39 -20.02 7.56
C TYR A 360 -0.29 -19.15 6.99
N ASP A 361 0.24 -18.24 7.82
CA ASP A 361 1.33 -17.34 7.49
C ASP A 361 2.47 -17.50 8.49
N PHE A 362 3.68 -17.40 7.98
CA PHE A 362 4.90 -17.29 8.76
C PHE A 362 5.64 -16.02 8.39
N GLN A 363 6.12 -15.27 9.37
CA GLN A 363 6.93 -14.09 9.16
C GLN A 363 8.13 -14.09 10.11
N TRP A 364 9.30 -13.85 9.55
CA TRP A 364 10.55 -13.63 10.26
C TRP A 364 11.05 -12.21 9.98
N ASN A 365 11.40 -11.48 11.03
CA ASN A 365 11.94 -10.14 10.96
C ASN A 365 13.16 -9.99 11.82
N THR A 366 14.17 -9.26 11.34
CA THR A 366 15.33 -8.81 12.12
C THR A 366 15.51 -7.32 12.02
N LEU A 367 16.10 -6.72 13.05
CA LEU A 367 16.55 -5.35 13.03
C LEU A 367 17.95 -5.26 13.61
N ASP A 368 18.87 -4.70 12.82
CA ASP A 368 20.19 -4.27 13.24
C ASP A 368 20.23 -2.75 13.20
N ALA A 369 20.68 -2.11 14.28
CA ALA A 369 20.76 -0.67 14.37
C ALA A 369 22.09 -0.24 14.97
N THR A 370 22.69 0.78 14.35
CA THR A 370 23.91 1.42 14.82
C THR A 370 23.62 2.90 15.09
N PHE A 371 23.97 3.37 16.27
CA PHE A 371 23.81 4.75 16.68
C PHE A 371 25.18 5.37 16.88
N TYR A 372 25.41 6.54 16.31
CA TYR A 372 26.58 7.33 16.60
C TYR A 372 26.26 8.32 17.71
N MET A 373 26.99 8.21 18.81
CA MET A 373 26.91 9.15 19.92
C MET A 373 28.30 9.72 20.21
N PRO A 374 28.40 11.03 20.53
CA PRO A 374 29.66 11.65 20.90
C PRO A 374 30.21 11.17 22.26
N THR A 375 29.45 10.44 23.04
CA THR A 375 29.84 9.93 24.37
C THR A 375 29.63 8.42 24.43
N GLU A 376 30.63 7.73 24.97
CA GLU A 376 30.84 6.28 25.11
C GLU A 376 29.65 5.42 25.52
N SER A 377 28.63 5.27 24.73
CA SER A 377 27.62 4.25 24.94
C SER A 377 27.46 3.32 23.73
N ASP A 378 28.56 2.74 23.30
CA ASP A 378 28.54 1.61 22.38
C ASP A 378 27.82 0.45 23.05
N GLY A 379 26.67 0.08 22.53
CA GLY A 379 26.20 -1.26 22.70
C GLY A 379 24.90 -1.49 23.45
N THR A 380 23.95 -0.58 23.42
CA THR A 380 22.66 -0.76 24.10
C THR A 380 21.54 -1.30 23.21
N PHE A 381 21.76 -1.47 21.89
CA PHE A 381 20.73 -2.02 21.01
C PHE A 381 20.67 -3.55 21.10
N PRO A 382 19.49 -4.15 21.25
CA PRO A 382 19.34 -5.58 21.55
C PRO A 382 19.40 -6.51 20.35
N PHE A 383 19.43 -6.01 19.11
CA PHE A 383 19.41 -6.81 17.85
C PHE A 383 18.27 -7.83 17.82
N PRO A 384 17.01 -7.38 17.79
CA PRO A 384 15.88 -8.28 17.91
C PRO A 384 15.62 -9.09 16.64
N THR A 385 15.22 -10.32 16.86
CA THR A 385 14.68 -11.24 15.85
C THR A 385 13.29 -11.69 16.29
N ARG A 386 12.29 -11.52 15.42
CA ARG A 386 10.90 -11.89 15.68
C ARG A 386 10.44 -12.97 14.72
N TYR A 387 9.80 -13.98 15.29
CA TYR A 387 9.10 -15.04 14.57
C TYR A 387 7.61 -14.90 14.85
N THR A 388 6.81 -14.74 13.79
CA THR A 388 5.35 -14.58 13.92
C THR A 388 4.67 -15.68 13.11
N HIS A 389 3.87 -16.49 13.79
CA HIS A 389 2.99 -17.48 13.20
C HIS A 389 1.57 -16.94 13.27
N MET A 390 0.84 -17.02 12.16
CA MET A 390 -0.54 -16.59 12.07
C MET A 390 -1.36 -17.69 11.43
N ALA A 391 -2.52 -18.01 12.01
CA ALA A 391 -3.45 -18.96 11.44
C ALA A 391 -4.86 -18.33 11.42
N ALA A 392 -5.52 -18.33 10.27
CA ALA A 392 -6.85 -17.77 10.12
C ALA A 392 -7.81 -18.84 9.60
N LEU A 393 -8.95 -18.93 10.26
CA LEU A 393 -10.11 -19.67 9.77
C LEU A 393 -11.20 -18.66 9.46
N ALA A 394 -11.72 -18.68 8.24
CA ALA A 394 -12.76 -17.78 7.81
C ALA A 394 -13.89 -18.52 7.07
N THR A 395 -15.09 -18.03 7.17
CA THR A 395 -16.26 -18.55 6.45
C THR A 395 -17.07 -17.41 5.88
N ALA A 396 -17.61 -17.62 4.68
CA ALA A 396 -18.52 -16.70 4.01
C ALA A 396 -19.77 -17.46 3.58
N PHE A 397 -20.92 -16.86 3.84
CA PHE A 397 -22.23 -17.39 3.49
C PHE A 397 -23.03 -16.32 2.74
N GLU A 398 -23.57 -16.68 1.58
CA GLU A 398 -24.41 -15.82 0.77
C GLU A 398 -25.71 -16.53 0.42
N TRP A 399 -26.83 -15.99 0.90
CA TRP A 399 -28.17 -16.53 0.58
C TRP A 399 -29.10 -15.41 0.20
N GLY A 400 -29.40 -15.32 -1.08
CA GLY A 400 -30.28 -14.31 -1.64
C GLY A 400 -29.82 -12.87 -1.34
N ARG A 401 -30.42 -12.22 -0.32
CA ARG A 401 -30.13 -10.85 0.10
C ARG A 401 -29.21 -10.76 1.33
N LEU A 402 -28.97 -11.88 1.98
CA LEU A 402 -28.17 -11.97 3.18
C LEU A 402 -26.76 -12.42 2.82
N LYS A 403 -25.76 -11.67 3.28
CA LYS A 403 -24.35 -12.02 3.21
C LYS A 403 -23.75 -11.96 4.60
N MET A 404 -23.08 -12.99 4.99
CA MET A 404 -22.40 -13.08 6.29
C MET A 404 -20.98 -13.57 6.09
N GLN A 405 -20.07 -13.04 6.90
CA GLN A 405 -18.69 -13.45 6.95
C GLN A 405 -18.24 -13.49 8.40
N ALA A 406 -17.59 -14.56 8.80
CA ALA A 406 -16.95 -14.67 10.11
C ALA A 406 -15.51 -15.14 9.93
N SER A 407 -14.63 -14.68 10.80
CA SER A 407 -13.24 -15.13 10.83
C SER A 407 -12.66 -15.09 12.23
N VAL A 408 -11.69 -15.95 12.48
CA VAL A 408 -10.83 -15.92 13.66
C VAL A 408 -9.39 -15.97 13.19
N LEU A 409 -8.59 -15.01 13.63
CA LEU A 409 -7.14 -14.96 13.36
C LEU A 409 -6.40 -15.16 14.68
N GLY A 410 -5.57 -16.18 14.75
CA GLY A 410 -4.63 -16.46 15.83
C GLY A 410 -3.24 -15.96 15.50
N TYR A 411 -2.60 -15.31 16.47
CA TYR A 411 -1.18 -14.93 16.45
C TYR A 411 -0.41 -15.72 17.49
N PHE A 412 0.77 -16.21 17.12
CA PHE A 412 1.79 -16.62 18.04
C PHE A 412 3.09 -15.90 17.68
N VAL A 413 3.65 -15.16 18.63
CA VAL A 413 4.83 -14.33 18.43
C VAL A 413 5.90 -14.74 19.42
N HIS A 414 7.07 -15.08 18.89
CA HIS A 414 8.28 -15.40 19.64
C HIS A 414 9.39 -14.41 19.26
N GLU A 415 10.08 -13.86 20.26
CA GLU A 415 11.19 -12.94 20.05
C GLU A 415 12.48 -13.48 20.67
N LYS A 416 13.57 -13.23 19.96
CA LYS A 416 14.94 -13.41 20.44
C LYS A 416 15.68 -12.10 20.34
N VAL A 417 16.57 -11.84 21.28
CA VAL A 417 17.48 -10.72 21.28
C VAL A 417 18.90 -11.23 21.52
N GLU A 418 19.90 -10.59 20.91
CA GLU A 418 21.29 -10.95 21.14
C GLU A 418 21.81 -10.40 22.47
N ARG A 419 21.24 -9.30 22.93
CA ARG A 419 21.60 -8.63 24.18
C ARG A 419 20.34 -8.33 24.98
N PHE A 420 20.44 -8.45 26.32
CA PHE A 420 19.33 -8.27 27.26
C PHE A 420 18.31 -9.44 27.23
N GLU A 421 17.19 -9.24 27.89
CA GLU A 421 16.11 -10.24 27.91
C GLU A 421 15.09 -9.99 26.80
N ALA A 422 14.72 -11.07 26.12
CA ALA A 422 13.65 -11.05 25.14
C ALA A 422 12.29 -10.83 25.83
N ARG A 423 11.35 -10.23 25.16
CA ARG A 423 9.97 -10.16 25.64
C ARG A 423 9.34 -11.55 25.66
N PRO A 424 8.41 -11.81 26.61
CA PRO A 424 7.71 -13.08 26.65
C PRO A 424 6.92 -13.37 25.39
N ASP A 425 6.80 -14.63 25.03
CA ASP A 425 5.96 -15.10 23.94
C ASP A 425 4.52 -14.61 24.09
N LYS A 426 3.89 -14.28 22.98
CA LYS A 426 2.54 -13.74 22.96
C LYS A 426 1.64 -14.56 22.05
N ALA A 427 0.51 -15.02 22.59
CA ALA A 427 -0.55 -15.68 21.86
C ALA A 427 -1.84 -14.86 21.97
N VAL A 428 -2.45 -14.52 20.81
CA VAL A 428 -3.67 -13.70 20.77
C VAL A 428 -4.60 -14.23 19.69
N ALA A 429 -5.91 -14.30 20.00
CA ALA A 429 -6.96 -14.59 19.02
C ALA A 429 -7.85 -13.36 18.78
N THR A 430 -8.14 -13.08 17.52
CA THR A 430 -8.93 -11.91 17.11
C THR A 430 -10.10 -12.35 16.24
N PRO A 431 -11.32 -12.45 16.80
CA PRO A 431 -12.52 -12.75 16.04
C PRO A 431 -13.02 -11.52 15.28
N ALA A 432 -13.65 -11.76 14.13
CA ALA A 432 -14.39 -10.76 13.37
C ALA A 432 -15.67 -11.35 12.77
N PHE A 433 -16.69 -10.52 12.69
CA PHE A 433 -17.97 -10.84 12.08
C PHE A 433 -18.46 -9.67 11.25
N PHE A 434 -18.97 -9.94 10.05
CA PHE A 434 -19.55 -8.97 9.14
C PHE A 434 -20.86 -9.51 8.60
N GLY A 435 -21.89 -8.70 8.60
CA GLY A 435 -23.19 -9.01 8.03
C GLY A 435 -23.71 -7.88 7.15
N SER A 436 -24.33 -8.22 6.04
CA SER A 436 -25.00 -7.30 5.14
C SER A 436 -26.34 -7.87 4.69
N PHE A 437 -27.39 -7.08 4.81
CA PHE A 437 -28.71 -7.45 4.35
C PHE A 437 -29.26 -6.37 3.40
N LYS A 438 -29.59 -6.76 2.16
CA LYS A 438 -30.21 -5.87 1.19
C LYS A 438 -31.72 -5.81 1.48
N VAL A 439 -32.20 -4.69 2.02
CA VAL A 439 -33.57 -4.50 2.49
C VAL A 439 -34.58 -4.52 1.31
N LEU A 440 -34.25 -3.77 0.25
CA LEU A 440 -35.14 -3.64 -0.92
C LEU A 440 -34.55 -4.38 -2.12
N LYS A 441 -35.40 -5.14 -2.85
CA LYS A 441 -34.97 -5.89 -4.05
C LYS A 441 -34.46 -4.97 -5.17
N ASN A 442 -35.19 -3.88 -5.41
CA ASN A 442 -35.05 -3.01 -6.58
C ASN A 442 -34.28 -1.72 -6.30
N HIS A 443 -33.87 -1.50 -5.05
CA HIS A 443 -33.10 -0.31 -4.63
C HIS A 443 -31.85 -0.72 -3.87
N ASP A 444 -30.84 0.13 -3.88
CA ASP A 444 -29.55 -0.13 -3.23
C ASP A 444 -29.56 0.24 -1.73
N LEU A 445 -30.63 -0.13 -1.02
CA LEU A 445 -30.71 0.01 0.43
C LEU A 445 -30.23 -1.27 1.11
N SER A 446 -29.11 -1.17 1.84
CA SER A 446 -28.54 -2.28 2.60
C SER A 446 -28.23 -1.84 4.03
N VAL A 447 -28.53 -2.71 4.97
CA VAL A 447 -28.10 -2.59 6.37
C VAL A 447 -26.86 -3.46 6.56
N ARG A 448 -25.81 -2.91 7.19
CA ARG A 448 -24.59 -3.62 7.49
C ARG A 448 -24.28 -3.52 8.99
N ALA A 449 -23.85 -4.64 9.56
CA ALA A 449 -23.34 -4.70 10.92
C ALA A 449 -21.99 -5.42 10.92
N PHE A 450 -21.09 -4.99 11.79
CA PHE A 450 -19.80 -5.67 11.92
C PHE A 450 -19.28 -5.59 13.36
N TYR A 451 -18.53 -6.60 13.72
CA TYR A 451 -17.69 -6.63 14.91
C TYR A 451 -16.32 -7.14 14.50
N LYS A 452 -15.24 -6.47 14.95
CA LYS A 452 -13.87 -6.91 14.70
C LYS A 452 -12.99 -6.56 15.89
N ARG A 453 -12.36 -7.58 16.47
CA ARG A 453 -11.23 -7.40 17.39
C ARG A 453 -9.95 -7.34 16.59
N MET A 454 -9.04 -6.44 16.93
CA MET A 454 -7.77 -6.27 16.24
C MET A 454 -6.62 -6.37 17.24
N PHE A 455 -5.50 -6.87 16.76
CA PHE A 455 -4.25 -6.92 17.49
C PHE A 455 -3.12 -6.44 16.59
N ARG A 456 -2.26 -5.61 17.12
CA ARG A 456 -1.01 -5.20 16.49
C ARG A 456 0.14 -5.50 17.44
N MET A 457 1.12 -6.25 16.98
CA MET A 457 2.36 -6.39 17.73
C MET A 457 3.09 -5.05 17.73
N PRO A 458 3.59 -4.57 18.90
CA PRO A 458 4.43 -3.39 18.97
C PRO A 458 5.65 -3.52 18.04
N THR A 459 6.11 -2.41 17.50
CA THR A 459 7.29 -2.37 16.65
C THR A 459 8.56 -2.58 17.48
N PHE A 460 9.67 -2.83 16.82
CA PHE A 460 10.94 -2.92 17.54
C PHE A 460 11.33 -1.61 18.22
N ASN A 461 10.98 -0.46 17.60
CA ASN A 461 11.17 0.82 18.27
C ASN A 461 10.28 0.99 19.50
N ASP A 462 9.01 0.54 19.45
CA ASP A 462 8.11 0.59 20.62
C ASP A 462 8.64 -0.24 21.81
N LEU A 463 9.37 -1.33 21.53
CA LEU A 463 9.83 -2.28 22.55
C LEU A 463 11.26 -2.01 23.04
N TYR A 464 12.15 -1.58 22.13
CA TYR A 464 13.58 -1.58 22.34
C TYR A 464 14.25 -0.23 22.05
N TYR A 465 13.47 0.79 21.67
CA TYR A 465 14.03 2.13 21.48
C TYR A 465 14.43 2.69 22.84
N THR A 466 15.72 2.78 23.08
CA THR A 466 16.27 3.56 24.17
C THR A 466 16.59 4.95 23.66
N ASP A 467 16.01 5.96 24.26
CA ASP A 467 16.22 7.36 23.90
C ASP A 467 17.67 7.75 24.11
N MET A 468 18.40 7.73 23.04
CA MET A 468 19.79 8.13 23.00
C MET A 468 19.92 9.46 22.28
N GLY A 469 19.52 10.53 22.99
CA GLY A 469 19.93 11.89 22.64
C GLY A 469 19.09 12.58 21.56
N THR A 470 17.80 12.35 21.45
CA THR A 470 16.90 13.29 20.77
C THR A 470 16.37 14.32 21.78
N PRO A 471 16.59 15.64 21.56
CA PRO A 471 16.21 16.69 22.52
C PRO A 471 14.71 16.88 22.69
N SER A 472 13.86 16.09 22.06
CA SER A 472 12.40 16.24 22.09
C SER A 472 11.62 15.10 22.72
N SER A 473 12.27 14.07 23.24
CA SER A 473 11.59 13.02 23.97
C SER A 473 11.51 13.42 25.43
N SER A 474 10.30 13.58 25.92
CA SER A 474 10.05 13.72 27.34
C SER A 474 10.71 12.58 28.10
N PRO A 475 11.51 12.85 29.13
CA PRO A 475 11.93 11.83 30.06
C PRO A 475 10.68 11.33 30.79
N ASN A 476 10.40 10.06 30.78
CA ASN A 476 9.27 9.39 31.39
C ASN A 476 8.09 9.10 30.47
N MET A 477 8.28 8.15 29.53
CA MET A 477 7.21 7.20 29.35
C MET A 477 7.47 6.03 30.29
N PRO A 478 6.65 5.84 31.33
CA PRO A 478 6.73 4.65 32.15
C PRO A 478 6.48 3.43 31.25
N ASN A 479 7.12 2.31 31.56
CA ASN A 479 6.86 1.00 31.00
C ASN A 479 5.37 0.62 31.17
N ASN A 480 4.47 1.23 30.41
CA ASN A 480 3.06 0.85 30.36
C ASN A 480 2.92 -0.38 29.47
N SER A 481 3.42 -1.48 29.98
CA SER A 481 3.05 -2.83 29.58
C SER A 481 1.76 -3.25 30.29
N THR A 482 0.70 -2.46 30.24
CA THR A 482 -0.61 -2.94 30.72
C THR A 482 -1.73 -2.24 29.98
N SER A 483 -2.61 -3.10 29.48
CA SER A 483 -3.97 -2.84 28.98
C SER A 483 -4.05 -2.31 27.53
N ALA A 484 -4.76 -2.86 26.64
CA ALA A 484 -5.96 -3.73 26.65
C ALA A 484 -6.02 -4.53 25.37
#